data_4de39f87c73ade8dd6c996b24aaa2006
#
_entry.id   4de39f87c73ade8dd6c996b24aaa2006
#
_cell.length_a   1.000
_cell.length_b   1.000
_cell.length_c   1.000
_cell.angle_alpha   90.00
_cell.angle_beta   90.00
_cell.angle_gamma   90.00
#
_symmetry.space_group_name_H-M   'P 1'
#
loop_
_entity.id
_entity.type
_entity.pdbx_description
1 polymer ?
#
loop_
_entity_poly.entity_id
_entity_poly.type
_entity_poly.pdbx_seq_one_letter_code
_entity_poly.pdbx_strand_id
1 'polypeptide(L)'
;MVGNRGKIVGLLGNLRHEFSFIRGNYAVMITSWLLVDFASELPATYFGLYVLGLGATETILGVIGLSQFLALASLQFPGGYLADKYGRKWLISTMTFGVALSFILYAVAPSWPFILVGVILMSVFNSTYQPALNALISDSLPAEKRGMGFSIVMLIASVSTTPSPAVAGVLRANYGLIMGMRIAYGIVVALFLIAAFFRLFFLKETVVTASRPSLNEIFQSYPVALKESFSVWRKVPKSLLYLFFSFCVAIFGFSATSLFTVIYATKVLLIDEVLWAFLIAILPITSIVLALPVGKIVDKIKRKTPILLSILVFGLAIWIFVNGDLARVALSLVLLGVAQMLMMTSFSALQTDLTPKEQRGKVNGFINFANYIVMAAGSLVGGYLYEHVAPQAPFMLAIACVLPSFLLTLILVKEPEKREE
;
A
#
# COMPACT_ATOMS: atom_id res chain seq x y z
N MET A 1 8.49 31.29 37.10
CA MET A 1 9.09 30.22 36.27
C MET A 1 8.89 28.79 36.85
N VAL A 2 8.53 28.62 38.09
CA VAL A 2 8.38 27.29 38.75
C VAL A 2 7.07 26.57 38.35
N GLY A 3 5.99 27.27 38.04
CA GLY A 3 4.71 26.66 37.70
C GLY A 3 4.64 25.94 36.34
N ASN A 4 5.52 26.28 35.39
CA ASN A 4 5.54 25.63 34.06
C ASN A 4 6.30 24.31 34.03
N ARG A 5 7.32 24.12 34.89
CA ARG A 5 8.09 22.88 35.02
C ARG A 5 7.22 21.74 35.57
N GLY A 6 6.36 22.00 36.55
CA GLY A 6 5.44 20.98 37.11
C GLY A 6 4.40 20.48 36.10
N LYS A 7 3.86 21.40 35.27
CA LYS A 7 2.93 21.03 34.21
C LYS A 7 3.61 20.19 33.11
N ILE A 8 4.84 20.53 32.72
CA ILE A 8 5.61 19.80 31.71
C ILE A 8 5.99 18.40 32.22
N VAL A 9 6.41 18.27 33.49
CA VAL A 9 6.73 16.97 34.12
C VAL A 9 5.49 16.10 34.24
N GLY A 10 4.33 16.66 34.58
CA GLY A 10 3.06 15.95 34.58
C GLY A 10 2.62 15.50 33.21
N LEU A 11 2.78 16.36 32.18
CA LEU A 11 2.47 16.01 30.79
C LEU A 11 3.38 14.90 30.25
N LEU A 12 4.67 14.98 30.53
CA LEU A 12 5.64 13.94 30.16
C LEU A 12 5.38 12.61 30.89
N GLY A 13 4.97 12.65 32.16
CA GLY A 13 4.56 11.48 32.92
C GLY A 13 3.32 10.81 32.34
N ASN A 14 2.30 11.59 31.97
CA ASN A 14 1.09 11.09 31.33
C ASN A 14 1.39 10.49 29.95
N LEU A 15 2.19 11.16 29.11
CA LEU A 15 2.64 10.63 27.83
C LEU A 15 3.40 9.31 27.98
N ARG A 16 4.34 9.23 28.92
CA ARG A 16 5.09 8.01 29.18
C ARG A 16 4.20 6.85 29.61
N HIS A 17 3.16 7.12 30.39
CA HIS A 17 2.16 6.11 30.78
C HIS A 17 1.28 5.70 29.59
N GLU A 18 0.86 6.68 28.78
CA GLU A 18 -0.01 6.45 27.61
C GLU A 18 0.68 5.61 26.53
N PHE A 19 1.98 5.81 26.31
CA PHE A 19 2.81 5.08 25.34
C PHE A 19 3.59 3.91 25.95
N SER A 20 3.29 3.49 27.16
CA SER A 20 3.98 2.39 27.87
C SER A 20 3.83 1.03 27.17
N PHE A 21 2.84 0.89 26.27
CA PHE A 21 2.63 -0.32 25.46
C PHE A 21 3.64 -0.46 24.31
N ILE A 22 4.40 0.60 23.97
CA ILE A 22 5.47 0.54 22.94
C ILE A 22 6.67 -0.20 23.53
N ARG A 23 6.60 -1.53 23.54
CA ARG A 23 7.66 -2.41 24.05
C ARG A 23 7.63 -3.78 23.39
N GLY A 24 8.67 -4.58 23.60
CA GLY A 24 8.74 -5.95 23.07
C GLY A 24 8.61 -6.03 21.56
N ASN A 25 7.86 -6.99 21.06
CA ASN A 25 7.67 -7.20 19.63
C ASN A 25 7.12 -5.96 18.90
N TYR A 26 6.22 -5.22 19.54
CA TYR A 26 5.65 -4.02 18.92
C TYR A 26 6.72 -2.94 18.67
N ALA A 27 7.62 -2.69 19.63
CA ALA A 27 8.72 -1.75 19.44
C ALA A 27 9.69 -2.21 18.35
N VAL A 28 10.02 -3.51 18.29
CA VAL A 28 10.86 -4.09 17.23
C VAL A 28 10.22 -3.89 15.86
N MET A 29 8.91 -4.12 15.75
CA MET A 29 8.18 -3.94 14.51
C MET A 29 8.19 -2.49 14.04
N ILE A 30 7.87 -1.53 14.91
CA ILE A 30 7.89 -0.10 14.57
C ILE A 30 9.27 0.32 14.08
N THR A 31 10.34 -0.04 14.81
CA THR A 31 11.71 0.35 14.45
C THR A 31 12.13 -0.26 13.10
N SER A 32 11.80 -1.54 12.87
CA SER A 32 12.12 -2.19 11.59
C SER A 32 11.28 -1.64 10.44
N TRP A 33 10.06 -1.18 10.70
CA TRP A 33 9.20 -0.57 9.68
C TRP A 33 9.72 0.78 9.20
N LEU A 34 10.25 1.61 10.08
CA LEU A 34 10.92 2.86 9.68
C LEU A 34 11.95 2.62 8.56
N LEU A 35 12.75 1.55 8.70
CA LEU A 35 13.76 1.21 7.69
C LEU A 35 13.13 0.65 6.41
N VAL A 36 12.17 -0.25 6.55
CA VAL A 36 11.54 -0.97 5.43
C VAL A 36 10.68 -0.02 4.58
N ASP A 37 9.88 0.84 5.21
CA ASP A 37 8.99 1.77 4.49
C ASP A 37 9.81 2.84 3.76
N PHE A 38 10.82 3.42 4.41
CA PHE A 38 11.75 4.33 3.74
C PHE A 38 12.42 3.66 2.54
N ALA A 39 12.94 2.43 2.74
CA ALA A 39 13.64 1.69 1.70
C ALA A 39 12.72 1.36 0.53
N SER A 40 11.49 0.92 0.78
CA SER A 40 10.53 0.54 -0.26
C SER A 40 10.12 1.73 -1.13
N GLU A 41 9.95 2.90 -0.54
CA GLU A 41 9.54 4.12 -1.25
C GLU A 41 10.67 4.78 -2.04
N LEU A 42 11.93 4.58 -1.62
CA LEU A 42 13.08 5.22 -2.21
C LEU A 42 13.18 5.04 -3.74
N PRO A 43 13.11 3.82 -4.31
CA PRO A 43 13.14 3.64 -5.75
C PRO A 43 11.78 3.83 -6.44
N ALA A 44 10.67 3.89 -5.70
CA ALA A 44 9.32 3.94 -6.26
C ALA A 44 9.12 5.15 -7.19
N THR A 45 9.71 6.30 -6.82
CA THR A 45 9.64 7.56 -7.58
C THR A 45 10.03 7.40 -9.05
N TYR A 46 11.06 6.61 -9.34
CA TYR A 46 11.61 6.46 -10.70
C TYR A 46 11.51 5.04 -11.24
N PHE A 47 10.79 4.16 -10.59
CA PHE A 47 10.69 2.74 -10.99
C PHE A 47 10.33 2.57 -12.46
N GLY A 48 9.28 3.26 -12.95
CA GLY A 48 8.85 3.19 -14.33
C GLY A 48 9.95 3.64 -15.30
N LEU A 49 10.60 4.78 -15.04
CA LEU A 49 11.71 5.29 -15.86
C LEU A 49 12.91 4.35 -15.85
N TYR A 50 13.22 3.74 -14.70
CA TYR A 50 14.33 2.78 -14.59
C TYR A 50 14.09 1.55 -15.45
N VAL A 51 12.90 0.97 -15.39
CA VAL A 51 12.53 -0.21 -16.19
C VAL A 51 12.59 0.10 -17.68
N LEU A 52 12.07 1.27 -18.12
CA LEU A 52 12.22 1.71 -19.52
C LEU A 52 13.69 1.93 -19.89
N GLY A 53 14.50 2.50 -19.00
CA GLY A 53 15.94 2.69 -19.19
C GLY A 53 16.72 1.38 -19.30
N LEU A 54 16.16 0.26 -18.81
CA LEU A 54 16.68 -1.10 -18.99
C LEU A 54 16.16 -1.82 -20.25
N GLY A 55 15.54 -1.07 -21.18
CA GLY A 55 15.09 -1.56 -22.48
C GLY A 55 13.69 -2.18 -22.49
N ALA A 56 12.87 -1.92 -21.48
CA ALA A 56 11.46 -2.29 -21.52
C ALA A 56 10.65 -1.27 -22.33
N THR A 57 9.50 -1.71 -22.85
CA THR A 57 8.45 -0.82 -23.37
C THR A 57 7.42 -0.55 -22.26
N GLU A 58 6.50 0.37 -22.51
CA GLU A 58 5.42 0.69 -21.57
C GLU A 58 4.46 -0.51 -21.38
N THR A 59 4.23 -1.30 -22.43
CA THR A 59 3.48 -2.57 -22.30
C THR A 59 4.21 -3.57 -21.42
N ILE A 60 5.53 -3.71 -21.58
CA ILE A 60 6.35 -4.58 -20.70
C ILE A 60 6.28 -4.09 -19.25
N LEU A 61 6.32 -2.78 -19.02
CA LEU A 61 6.12 -2.20 -17.68
C LEU A 61 4.74 -2.59 -17.12
N GLY A 62 3.70 -2.56 -17.95
CA GLY A 62 2.36 -3.06 -17.59
C GLY A 62 2.35 -4.55 -17.25
N VAL A 63 3.10 -5.39 -18.00
CA VAL A 63 3.28 -6.83 -17.71
C VAL A 63 4.03 -7.05 -16.39
N ILE A 64 5.01 -6.23 -16.08
CA ILE A 64 5.70 -6.28 -14.77
C ILE A 64 4.71 -5.99 -13.64
N GLY A 65 3.87 -4.96 -13.78
CA GLY A 65 2.82 -4.65 -12.80
C GLY A 65 1.77 -5.77 -12.70
N LEU A 66 1.33 -6.34 -13.83
CA LEU A 66 0.46 -7.52 -13.85
C LEU A 66 1.09 -8.66 -13.03
N SER A 67 2.34 -8.98 -13.30
CA SER A 67 3.07 -10.07 -12.63
C SER A 67 3.22 -9.82 -11.13
N GLN A 68 3.50 -8.57 -10.74
CA GLN A 68 3.57 -8.13 -9.35
C GLN A 68 2.27 -8.42 -8.60
N PHE A 69 1.15 -7.93 -9.12
CA PHE A 69 -0.13 -8.06 -8.45
C PHE A 69 -0.66 -9.50 -8.46
N LEU A 70 -0.43 -10.27 -9.53
CA LEU A 70 -0.75 -11.70 -9.54
C LEU A 70 0.07 -12.48 -8.52
N ALA A 71 1.35 -12.17 -8.37
CA ALA A 71 2.21 -12.78 -7.35
C ALA A 71 1.74 -12.43 -5.93
N LEU A 72 1.34 -11.17 -5.68
CA LEU A 72 0.74 -10.74 -4.41
C LEU A 72 -0.57 -11.49 -4.13
N ALA A 73 -1.44 -11.63 -5.12
CA ALA A 73 -2.70 -12.36 -5.00
C ALA A 73 -2.49 -13.84 -4.67
N SER A 74 -1.50 -14.48 -5.31
CA SER A 74 -1.29 -15.92 -5.23
C SER A 74 -1.03 -16.45 -3.83
N LEU A 75 -0.41 -15.66 -2.95
CA LEU A 75 -0.05 -16.08 -1.59
C LEU A 75 -0.82 -15.36 -0.48
N GLN A 76 -1.85 -14.57 -0.84
CA GLN A 76 -2.67 -13.84 0.13
C GLN A 76 -3.32 -14.77 1.18
N PHE A 77 -3.81 -15.94 0.76
CA PHE A 77 -4.45 -16.90 1.67
C PHE A 77 -3.46 -17.84 2.36
N PRO A 78 -2.48 -18.45 1.67
CA PRO A 78 -1.51 -19.34 2.31
C PRO A 78 -0.68 -18.67 3.41
N GLY A 79 -0.38 -17.38 3.27
CA GLY A 79 0.45 -16.65 4.24
C GLY A 79 -0.11 -16.69 5.65
N GLY A 80 -1.43 -16.57 5.84
CA GLY A 80 -2.07 -16.69 7.16
C GLY A 80 -1.91 -18.08 7.76
N TYR A 81 -2.18 -19.11 6.98
CA TYR A 81 -2.02 -20.50 7.40
C TYR A 81 -0.55 -20.84 7.78
N LEU A 82 0.39 -20.35 6.98
CA LEU A 82 1.82 -20.50 7.27
C LEU A 82 2.22 -19.81 8.58
N ALA A 83 1.68 -18.61 8.84
CA ALA A 83 1.96 -17.86 10.06
C ALA A 83 1.52 -18.62 11.33
N ASP A 84 0.36 -19.25 11.29
CA ASP A 84 -0.19 -19.97 12.43
C ASP A 84 0.51 -21.32 12.68
N LYS A 85 1.05 -21.96 11.65
CA LYS A 85 1.74 -23.26 11.76
C LYS A 85 3.25 -23.19 11.97
N TYR A 86 3.94 -22.26 11.28
CA TYR A 86 5.41 -22.16 11.33
C TYR A 86 5.96 -21.22 12.41
N GLY A 87 5.08 -20.42 13.00
CA GLY A 87 5.48 -19.35 13.88
C GLY A 87 5.70 -18.04 13.13
N ARG A 88 5.20 -16.96 13.74
CA ARG A 88 5.17 -15.63 13.12
C ARG A 88 6.54 -15.01 13.01
N LYS A 89 7.36 -15.11 14.08
CA LYS A 89 8.73 -14.59 14.09
C LYS A 89 9.57 -15.15 12.95
N TRP A 90 9.57 -16.49 12.82
CA TRP A 90 10.38 -17.16 11.81
C TRP A 90 9.97 -16.73 10.40
N LEU A 91 8.66 -16.75 10.13
CA LEU A 91 8.13 -16.38 8.81
C LEU A 91 8.46 -14.92 8.46
N ILE A 92 8.23 -13.98 9.39
CA ILE A 92 8.51 -12.55 9.17
C ILE A 92 10.01 -12.35 8.90
N SER A 93 10.89 -12.95 9.70
CA SER A 93 12.33 -12.75 9.57
C SER A 93 12.86 -13.35 8.26
N THR A 94 12.53 -14.63 7.96
CA THR A 94 13.03 -15.32 6.75
C THR A 94 12.50 -14.70 5.47
N MET A 95 11.21 -14.32 5.44
CA MET A 95 10.64 -13.69 4.24
C MET A 95 11.20 -12.27 4.05
N THR A 96 11.54 -11.54 5.12
CA THR A 96 12.23 -10.24 5.00
C THR A 96 13.62 -10.41 4.36
N PHE A 97 14.37 -11.48 4.67
CA PHE A 97 15.60 -11.82 3.94
C PHE A 97 15.31 -12.12 2.48
N GLY A 98 14.27 -12.89 2.18
CA GLY A 98 13.86 -13.17 0.80
C GLY A 98 13.58 -11.90 0.00
N VAL A 99 12.87 -10.93 0.59
CA VAL A 99 12.63 -9.61 -0.02
C VAL A 99 13.95 -8.87 -0.26
N ALA A 100 14.85 -8.83 0.75
CA ALA A 100 16.16 -8.19 0.59
C ALA A 100 16.97 -8.78 -0.57
N LEU A 101 17.03 -10.11 -0.66
CA LEU A 101 17.73 -10.80 -1.73
C LEU A 101 17.09 -10.57 -3.11
N SER A 102 15.76 -10.45 -3.16
CA SER A 102 15.07 -10.12 -4.42
C SER A 102 15.47 -8.74 -4.94
N PHE A 103 15.70 -7.76 -4.09
CA PHE A 103 16.15 -6.42 -4.49
C PHE A 103 17.59 -6.39 -5.03
N ILE A 104 18.40 -7.41 -4.79
CA ILE A 104 19.72 -7.55 -5.45
C ILE A 104 19.53 -7.64 -6.97
N LEU A 105 18.49 -8.36 -7.44
CA LEU A 105 18.22 -8.45 -8.88
C LEU A 105 17.90 -7.08 -9.50
N TYR A 106 17.28 -6.18 -8.74
CA TYR A 106 17.04 -4.81 -9.21
C TYR A 106 18.32 -3.97 -9.22
N ALA A 107 19.16 -4.11 -8.20
CA ALA A 107 20.41 -3.34 -8.09
C ALA A 107 21.41 -3.67 -9.20
N VAL A 108 21.50 -4.94 -9.60
CA VAL A 108 22.47 -5.42 -10.61
C VAL A 108 21.85 -5.64 -11.98
N ALA A 109 20.57 -5.31 -12.20
CA ALA A 109 19.84 -5.59 -13.43
C ALA A 109 20.57 -5.05 -14.68
N PRO A 110 20.98 -5.90 -15.64
CA PRO A 110 21.50 -5.47 -16.93
C PRO A 110 20.35 -5.13 -17.91
N SER A 111 19.16 -5.68 -17.70
CA SER A 111 17.98 -5.53 -18.55
C SER A 111 16.71 -5.82 -17.78
N TRP A 112 15.54 -5.41 -18.32
CA TRP A 112 14.24 -5.52 -17.66
C TRP A 112 13.80 -6.93 -17.21
N PRO A 113 14.19 -8.07 -17.84
CA PRO A 113 13.77 -9.38 -17.36
C PRO A 113 14.26 -9.70 -15.94
N PHE A 114 15.41 -9.15 -15.53
CA PHE A 114 15.90 -9.27 -14.16
C PHE A 114 14.97 -8.57 -13.18
N ILE A 115 14.42 -7.42 -13.58
CA ILE A 115 13.40 -6.70 -12.78
C ILE A 115 12.14 -7.54 -12.67
N LEU A 116 11.65 -8.16 -13.76
CA LEU A 116 10.47 -9.02 -13.74
C LEU A 116 10.62 -10.17 -12.73
N VAL A 117 11.74 -10.89 -12.77
CA VAL A 117 12.03 -11.97 -11.82
C VAL A 117 12.09 -11.42 -10.38
N GLY A 118 12.79 -10.32 -10.19
CA GLY A 118 12.91 -9.65 -8.89
C GLY A 118 11.53 -9.24 -8.33
N VAL A 119 10.66 -8.66 -9.16
CA VAL A 119 9.29 -8.25 -8.79
C VAL A 119 8.46 -9.45 -8.34
N ILE A 120 8.50 -10.56 -9.07
CA ILE A 120 7.76 -11.78 -8.73
C ILE A 120 8.26 -12.32 -7.38
N LEU A 121 9.58 -12.48 -7.21
CA LEU A 121 10.16 -13.00 -5.97
C LEU A 121 9.85 -12.10 -4.77
N MET A 122 10.06 -10.79 -4.91
CA MET A 122 9.75 -9.79 -3.88
C MET A 122 8.28 -9.88 -3.46
N SER A 123 7.36 -9.96 -4.44
CA SER A 123 5.92 -10.02 -4.19
C SER A 123 5.50 -11.32 -3.50
N VAL A 124 6.07 -12.45 -3.88
CA VAL A 124 5.87 -13.75 -3.25
C VAL A 124 6.31 -13.71 -1.78
N PHE A 125 7.52 -13.24 -1.50
CA PHE A 125 8.00 -13.14 -0.12
C PHE A 125 7.19 -12.14 0.71
N ASN A 126 6.86 -10.98 0.13
CA ASN A 126 6.05 -9.95 0.81
C ASN A 126 4.66 -10.46 1.17
N SER A 127 3.92 -11.02 0.21
CA SER A 127 2.57 -11.55 0.41
C SER A 127 2.52 -12.66 1.45
N THR A 128 3.60 -13.45 1.57
CA THR A 128 3.68 -14.57 2.51
C THR A 128 3.74 -14.10 3.96
N TYR A 129 4.48 -13.04 4.29
CA TYR A 129 4.64 -12.63 5.70
C TYR A 129 3.67 -11.55 6.17
N GLN A 130 2.99 -10.84 5.27
CA GLN A 130 2.05 -9.76 5.65
C GLN A 130 0.97 -10.20 6.65
N PRO A 131 0.28 -11.34 6.48
CA PRO A 131 -0.69 -11.81 7.49
C PRO A 131 -0.05 -12.08 8.85
N ALA A 132 1.16 -12.70 8.85
CA ALA A 132 1.92 -12.96 10.08
C ALA A 132 2.25 -11.68 10.84
N LEU A 133 2.62 -10.64 10.11
CA LEU A 133 2.99 -9.33 10.62
C LEU A 133 1.80 -8.63 11.28
N ASN A 134 0.64 -8.60 10.63
CA ASN A 134 -0.58 -8.02 11.19
C ASN A 134 -1.04 -8.77 12.46
N ALA A 135 -0.93 -10.09 12.45
CA ALA A 135 -1.26 -10.91 13.61
C ALA A 135 -0.28 -10.68 14.78
N LEU A 136 1.04 -10.63 14.51
CA LEU A 136 2.06 -10.36 15.55
C LEU A 136 1.82 -9.01 16.24
N ILE A 137 1.46 -7.97 15.47
CA ILE A 137 1.15 -6.65 16.01
C ILE A 137 -0.08 -6.71 16.89
N SER A 138 -1.16 -7.32 16.40
CA SER A 138 -2.42 -7.44 17.15
C SER A 138 -2.22 -8.18 18.46
N ASP A 139 -1.37 -9.21 18.49
CA ASP A 139 -1.05 -9.98 19.72
C ASP A 139 -0.11 -9.23 20.66
N SER A 140 0.68 -8.30 20.12
CA SER A 140 1.65 -7.53 20.92
C SER A 140 1.05 -6.31 21.60
N LEU A 141 -0.22 -6.00 21.29
CA LEU A 141 -0.94 -4.83 21.80
C LEU A 141 -2.09 -5.24 22.74
N PRO A 142 -2.27 -4.54 23.89
CA PRO A 142 -3.49 -4.64 24.68
C PRO A 142 -4.72 -4.35 23.83
N ALA A 143 -5.83 -5.05 24.09
CA ALA A 143 -7.05 -4.92 23.28
C ALA A 143 -7.54 -3.46 23.16
N GLU A 144 -7.47 -2.72 24.28
CA GLU A 144 -7.90 -1.32 24.38
C GLU A 144 -6.97 -0.35 23.63
N LYS A 145 -5.72 -0.76 23.34
CA LYS A 145 -4.69 0.06 22.67
C LYS A 145 -4.44 -0.34 21.22
N ARG A 146 -5.12 -1.36 20.69
CA ARG A 146 -4.94 -1.81 19.29
C ARG A 146 -5.19 -0.70 18.27
N GLY A 147 -6.26 0.07 18.41
CA GLY A 147 -6.56 1.18 17.52
C GLY A 147 -5.44 2.24 17.50
N MET A 148 -4.97 2.65 18.68
CA MET A 148 -3.83 3.58 18.82
C MET A 148 -2.55 2.98 18.22
N GLY A 149 -2.29 1.70 18.46
CA GLY A 149 -1.12 1.01 17.91
C GLY A 149 -1.10 1.01 16.39
N PHE A 150 -2.20 0.64 15.73
CA PHE A 150 -2.28 0.70 14.26
C PHE A 150 -2.18 2.13 13.73
N SER A 151 -2.71 3.12 14.43
CA SER A 151 -2.56 4.54 14.05
C SER A 151 -1.08 4.99 14.11
N ILE A 152 -0.33 4.55 15.13
CA ILE A 152 1.12 4.82 15.22
C ILE A 152 1.87 4.17 14.06
N VAL A 153 1.53 2.94 13.68
CA VAL A 153 2.11 2.28 12.50
C VAL A 153 1.88 3.11 11.23
N MET A 154 0.65 3.56 11.00
CA MET A 154 0.31 4.40 9.85
C MET A 154 1.07 5.74 9.84
N LEU A 155 1.20 6.37 11.01
CA LEU A 155 1.97 7.61 11.16
C LEU A 155 3.45 7.38 10.83
N ILE A 156 4.04 6.31 11.36
CA ILE A 156 5.43 5.95 11.11
C ILE A 156 5.65 5.68 9.62
N ALA A 157 4.79 4.91 8.97
CA ALA A 157 4.86 4.67 7.54
C ALA A 157 4.88 6.00 6.77
N SER A 158 3.94 6.90 7.05
CA SER A 158 3.87 8.21 6.37
C SER A 158 5.12 9.08 6.60
N VAL A 159 5.63 9.11 7.83
CA VAL A 159 6.83 9.89 8.17
C VAL A 159 8.08 9.30 7.50
N SER A 160 8.19 7.96 7.46
CA SER A 160 9.33 7.25 6.87
C SER A 160 9.38 7.43 5.35
N THR A 161 8.24 7.39 4.68
CA THR A 161 8.18 7.48 3.21
C THR A 161 8.36 8.91 2.68
N THR A 162 8.02 9.93 3.48
CA THR A 162 8.07 11.33 3.04
C THR A 162 9.43 11.80 2.52
N PRO A 163 10.60 11.50 3.13
CA PRO A 163 11.90 11.94 2.63
C PRO A 163 12.42 11.12 1.45
N SER A 164 11.86 9.94 1.18
CA SER A 164 12.38 9.00 0.18
C SER A 164 12.44 9.57 -1.23
N PRO A 165 11.42 10.26 -1.76
CA PRO A 165 11.49 10.86 -3.09
C PRO A 165 12.59 11.90 -3.22
N ALA A 166 12.83 12.73 -2.18
CA ALA A 166 13.90 13.73 -2.20
C ALA A 166 15.28 13.08 -2.27
N VAL A 167 15.51 11.99 -1.51
CA VAL A 167 16.76 11.22 -1.58
C VAL A 167 16.93 10.59 -2.97
N ALA A 168 15.85 10.04 -3.56
CA ALA A 168 15.86 9.53 -4.93
C ALA A 168 16.23 10.63 -5.94
N GLY A 169 15.69 11.84 -5.79
CA GLY A 169 16.01 13.01 -6.60
C GLY A 169 17.50 13.38 -6.53
N VAL A 170 18.08 13.38 -5.34
CA VAL A 170 19.52 13.65 -5.13
C VAL A 170 20.38 12.57 -5.81
N LEU A 171 20.02 11.29 -5.68
CA LEU A 171 20.73 10.21 -6.35
C LEU A 171 20.63 10.35 -7.88
N ARG A 172 19.44 10.67 -8.39
CA ARG A 172 19.22 10.93 -9.82
C ARG A 172 20.07 12.08 -10.34
N ALA A 173 20.12 13.20 -9.61
CA ALA A 173 20.88 14.39 -10.00
C ALA A 173 22.38 14.15 -10.08
N ASN A 174 22.94 13.38 -9.12
CA ASN A 174 24.39 13.18 -9.03
C ASN A 174 24.92 12.00 -9.88
N TYR A 175 24.13 10.94 -10.05
CA TYR A 175 24.60 9.69 -10.67
C TYR A 175 23.85 9.32 -11.96
N GLY A 176 22.86 10.09 -12.37
CA GLY A 176 22.01 9.75 -13.50
C GLY A 176 20.97 8.68 -13.13
N LEU A 177 20.08 8.34 -14.08
CA LEU A 177 18.94 7.44 -13.82
C LEU A 177 19.39 6.03 -13.45
N ILE A 178 20.15 5.37 -14.32
CA ILE A 178 20.46 3.94 -14.14
C ILE A 178 21.37 3.72 -12.92
N MET A 179 22.45 4.48 -12.78
CA MET A 179 23.37 4.31 -11.65
C MET A 179 22.75 4.80 -10.34
N GLY A 180 22.00 5.91 -10.36
CA GLY A 180 21.29 6.40 -9.20
C GLY A 180 20.27 5.38 -8.66
N MET A 181 19.54 4.70 -9.57
CA MET A 181 18.61 3.63 -9.19
C MET A 181 19.30 2.38 -8.67
N ARG A 182 20.44 1.98 -9.26
CA ARG A 182 21.25 0.87 -8.73
C ARG A 182 21.75 1.15 -7.32
N ILE A 183 22.21 2.36 -7.05
CA ILE A 183 22.60 2.80 -5.70
C ILE A 183 21.39 2.78 -4.78
N ALA A 184 20.24 3.32 -5.20
CA ALA A 184 19.01 3.29 -4.43
C ALA A 184 18.61 1.86 -4.04
N TYR A 185 18.62 0.92 -4.99
CA TYR A 185 18.35 -0.50 -4.70
C TYR A 185 19.43 -1.13 -3.81
N GLY A 186 20.69 -0.75 -3.93
CA GLY A 186 21.74 -1.16 -3.00
C GLY A 186 21.45 -0.72 -1.55
N ILE A 187 20.98 0.52 -1.37
CA ILE A 187 20.51 1.03 -0.06
C ILE A 187 19.30 0.22 0.42
N VAL A 188 18.33 -0.07 -0.45
CA VAL A 188 17.17 -0.91 -0.12
C VAL A 188 17.62 -2.28 0.39
N VAL A 189 18.52 -2.97 -0.32
CA VAL A 189 19.07 -4.26 0.12
C VAL A 189 19.68 -4.16 1.52
N ALA A 190 20.53 -3.15 1.74
CA ALA A 190 21.18 -2.95 3.04
C ALA A 190 20.17 -2.73 4.17
N LEU A 191 19.18 -1.85 3.96
CA LEU A 191 18.17 -1.54 4.97
C LEU A 191 17.23 -2.73 5.26
N PHE A 192 16.83 -3.49 4.23
CA PHE A 192 16.05 -4.71 4.42
C PHE A 192 16.86 -5.80 5.14
N LEU A 193 18.15 -5.95 4.85
CA LEU A 193 19.02 -6.89 5.58
C LEU A 193 19.14 -6.47 7.05
N ILE A 194 19.38 -5.18 7.34
CA ILE A 194 19.40 -4.67 8.71
C ILE A 194 18.07 -4.95 9.41
N ALA A 195 16.94 -4.67 8.76
CA ALA A 195 15.62 -4.97 9.30
C ALA A 195 15.38 -6.47 9.53
N ALA A 196 15.85 -7.32 8.60
CA ALA A 196 15.72 -8.77 8.70
C ALA A 196 16.53 -9.33 9.88
N PHE A 197 17.78 -8.90 10.05
CA PHE A 197 18.61 -9.26 11.22
C PHE A 197 18.00 -8.73 12.51
N PHE A 198 17.53 -7.48 12.51
CA PHE A 198 16.88 -6.89 13.68
C PHE A 198 15.63 -7.70 14.08
N ARG A 199 14.78 -8.08 13.13
CA ARG A 199 13.62 -8.95 13.35
C ARG A 199 14.04 -10.33 13.85
N LEU A 200 15.08 -10.94 13.25
CA LEU A 200 15.55 -12.28 13.62
C LEU A 200 16.03 -12.33 15.08
N PHE A 201 16.79 -11.34 15.53
CA PHE A 201 17.38 -11.35 16.88
C PHE A 201 16.43 -10.86 17.96
N PHE A 202 15.62 -9.84 17.68
CA PHE A 202 14.84 -9.14 18.71
C PHE A 202 13.36 -9.53 18.75
N LEU A 203 12.76 -10.08 17.68
CA LEU A 203 11.39 -10.59 17.77
C LEU A 203 11.33 -11.83 18.65
N LYS A 204 10.25 -11.94 19.41
CA LYS A 204 9.88 -13.11 20.17
C LYS A 204 8.69 -13.81 19.53
N GLU A 205 8.71 -15.15 19.51
CA GLU A 205 7.59 -15.92 18.97
C GLU A 205 6.33 -15.74 19.82
N THR A 206 5.18 -15.63 19.18
CA THR A 206 3.87 -15.45 19.85
C THR A 206 2.99 -16.67 19.72
N VAL A 207 3.33 -17.62 18.85
CA VAL A 207 2.56 -18.84 18.62
C VAL A 207 3.35 -20.05 19.13
N VAL A 208 2.69 -20.94 19.86
CA VAL A 208 3.25 -22.24 20.21
C VAL A 208 3.16 -23.12 18.97
N THR A 209 4.28 -23.33 18.30
CA THR A 209 4.35 -24.13 17.07
C THR A 209 4.17 -25.61 17.36
N ALA A 210 3.15 -26.23 16.79
CA ALA A 210 2.85 -27.64 17.00
C ALA A 210 3.56 -28.59 16.03
N SER A 211 3.82 -28.20 14.80
CA SER A 211 4.51 -29.04 13.79
C SER A 211 4.92 -28.22 12.56
N ARG A 212 5.94 -28.71 11.82
CA ARG A 212 6.29 -28.15 10.50
C ARG A 212 5.32 -28.72 9.45
N PRO A 213 4.47 -27.90 8.77
CA PRO A 213 3.60 -28.40 7.72
C PRO A 213 4.41 -28.88 6.52
N SER A 214 3.91 -29.89 5.82
CA SER A 214 4.46 -30.28 4.54
C SER A 214 4.01 -29.30 3.45
N LEU A 215 4.79 -29.17 2.37
CA LEU A 215 4.39 -28.35 1.21
C LEU A 215 3.03 -28.81 0.64
N ASN A 216 2.74 -30.11 0.67
CA ASN A 216 1.45 -30.66 0.24
C ASN A 216 0.28 -30.11 1.06
N GLU A 217 0.42 -29.96 2.37
CA GLU A 217 -0.65 -29.40 3.20
C GLU A 217 -0.95 -27.94 2.85
N ILE A 218 0.08 -27.17 2.50
CA ILE A 218 -0.07 -25.77 2.06
C ILE A 218 -0.88 -25.71 0.77
N PHE A 219 -0.51 -26.51 -0.24
CA PHE A 219 -1.22 -26.55 -1.51
C PHE A 219 -2.65 -27.09 -1.37
N GLN A 220 -2.90 -28.04 -0.48
CA GLN A 220 -4.25 -28.56 -0.20
C GLN A 220 -5.14 -27.59 0.57
N SER A 221 -4.57 -26.74 1.42
CA SER A 221 -5.33 -25.72 2.17
C SER A 221 -5.81 -24.56 1.28
N TYR A 222 -5.12 -24.28 0.17
CA TYR A 222 -5.41 -23.16 -0.71
C TYR A 222 -6.81 -23.20 -1.34
N PRO A 223 -7.24 -24.30 -1.99
CA PRO A 223 -8.59 -24.37 -2.57
C PRO A 223 -9.70 -24.27 -1.50
N VAL A 224 -9.44 -24.77 -0.30
CA VAL A 224 -10.40 -24.70 0.82
C VAL A 224 -10.55 -23.24 1.28
N ALA A 225 -9.45 -22.54 1.51
CA ALA A 225 -9.44 -21.14 1.90
C ALA A 225 -10.10 -20.23 0.86
N LEU A 226 -9.84 -20.47 -0.43
CA LEU A 226 -10.52 -19.79 -1.53
C LEU A 226 -12.03 -20.05 -1.50
N LYS A 227 -12.45 -21.32 -1.46
CA LYS A 227 -13.86 -21.69 -1.44
C LYS A 227 -14.61 -21.08 -0.26
N GLU A 228 -14.00 -21.07 0.92
CA GLU A 228 -14.57 -20.43 2.10
C GLU A 228 -14.71 -18.93 1.92
N SER A 229 -13.67 -18.25 1.39
CA SER A 229 -13.70 -16.81 1.14
C SER A 229 -14.74 -16.42 0.10
N PHE A 230 -14.92 -17.22 -0.97
CA PHE A 230 -16.01 -17.03 -1.92
C PHE A 230 -17.39 -17.29 -1.31
N SER A 231 -17.52 -18.27 -0.40
CA SER A 231 -18.80 -18.61 0.20
C SER A 231 -19.37 -17.51 1.09
N VAL A 232 -18.50 -16.69 1.68
CA VAL A 232 -18.89 -15.55 2.54
C VAL A 232 -19.71 -14.51 1.76
N TRP A 233 -19.40 -14.29 0.47
CA TRP A 233 -20.09 -13.31 -0.36
C TRP A 233 -21.57 -13.61 -0.63
N ARG A 234 -21.99 -14.84 -0.42
CA ARG A 234 -23.43 -15.20 -0.46
C ARG A 234 -24.21 -14.76 0.78
N LYS A 235 -23.49 -14.43 1.86
CA LYS A 235 -24.07 -14.10 3.18
C LYS A 235 -23.92 -12.63 3.56
N VAL A 236 -23.14 -11.86 2.82
CA VAL A 236 -22.95 -10.42 3.09
C VAL A 236 -24.07 -9.57 2.52
N PRO A 237 -24.35 -8.40 3.10
CA PRO A 237 -25.33 -7.46 2.58
C PRO A 237 -25.04 -7.05 1.13
N LYS A 238 -26.08 -6.87 0.30
CA LYS A 238 -25.94 -6.42 -1.09
C LYS A 238 -25.20 -5.08 -1.19
N SER A 239 -25.37 -4.18 -0.21
CA SER A 239 -24.63 -2.91 -0.16
C SER A 239 -23.13 -3.09 -0.12
N LEU A 240 -22.60 -4.10 0.60
CA LEU A 240 -21.17 -4.41 0.62
C LEU A 240 -20.69 -4.93 -0.75
N LEU A 241 -21.52 -5.73 -1.42
CA LEU A 241 -21.19 -6.21 -2.77
C LEU A 241 -21.12 -5.05 -3.77
N TYR A 242 -22.06 -4.12 -3.74
CA TYR A 242 -22.04 -2.95 -4.61
C TYR A 242 -20.90 -2.00 -4.30
N LEU A 243 -20.58 -1.79 -3.01
CA LEU A 243 -19.41 -1.02 -2.57
C LEU A 243 -18.13 -1.65 -3.10
N PHE A 244 -18.01 -2.97 -3.01
CA PHE A 244 -16.86 -3.71 -3.55
C PHE A 244 -16.73 -3.54 -5.07
N PHE A 245 -17.78 -3.70 -5.85
CA PHE A 245 -17.71 -3.50 -7.30
C PHE A 245 -17.39 -2.06 -7.68
N SER A 246 -17.95 -1.08 -6.98
CA SER A 246 -17.59 0.33 -7.17
C SER A 246 -16.09 0.55 -6.93
N PHE A 247 -15.56 -0.01 -5.85
CA PHE A 247 -14.14 0.08 -5.54
C PHE A 247 -13.25 -0.64 -6.57
N CYS A 248 -13.68 -1.81 -7.08
CA CYS A 248 -12.98 -2.50 -8.15
C CYS A 248 -12.85 -1.63 -9.42
N VAL A 249 -13.91 -0.91 -9.80
CA VAL A 249 -13.86 0.01 -10.95
C VAL A 249 -12.90 1.17 -10.70
N ALA A 250 -12.94 1.76 -9.49
CA ALA A 250 -12.05 2.85 -9.12
C ALA A 250 -10.57 2.42 -9.10
N ILE A 251 -10.27 1.26 -8.48
CA ILE A 251 -8.90 0.76 -8.36
C ILE A 251 -8.33 0.26 -9.69
N PHE A 252 -9.17 -0.20 -10.61
CA PHE A 252 -8.78 -0.52 -11.97
C PHE A 252 -8.25 0.73 -12.69
N GLY A 253 -9.00 1.83 -12.66
CA GLY A 253 -8.58 3.11 -13.24
C GLY A 253 -7.30 3.64 -12.58
N PHE A 254 -7.20 3.58 -11.27
CA PHE A 254 -6.00 3.97 -10.53
C PHE A 254 -4.78 3.15 -10.95
N SER A 255 -4.90 1.83 -11.00
CA SER A 255 -3.80 0.93 -11.37
C SER A 255 -3.35 1.12 -12.83
N ALA A 256 -4.27 1.46 -13.73
CA ALA A 256 -3.94 1.75 -15.12
C ALA A 256 -3.02 2.97 -15.27
N THR A 257 -2.99 3.88 -14.30
CA THR A 257 -2.20 5.12 -14.36
C THR A 257 -0.94 5.10 -13.49
N SER A 258 -0.94 4.34 -12.39
CA SER A 258 0.03 4.46 -11.30
C SER A 258 1.49 4.32 -11.74
N LEU A 259 1.82 3.33 -12.59
CA LEU A 259 3.18 3.11 -13.10
C LEU A 259 3.61 4.14 -14.15
N PHE A 260 2.65 4.80 -14.80
CA PHE A 260 2.88 5.69 -15.93
C PHE A 260 2.91 7.17 -15.54
N THR A 261 2.54 7.51 -14.30
CA THR A 261 2.45 8.90 -13.81
C THR A 261 3.80 9.62 -13.91
N VAL A 262 4.90 8.99 -13.48
CA VAL A 262 6.25 9.58 -13.58
C VAL A 262 6.69 9.71 -15.04
N ILE A 263 6.37 8.74 -15.88
CA ILE A 263 6.73 8.74 -17.29
C ILE A 263 5.99 9.88 -18.00
N TYR A 264 4.69 10.02 -17.75
CA TYR A 264 3.86 11.08 -18.31
C TYR A 264 4.34 12.46 -17.86
N ALA A 265 4.59 12.65 -16.57
CA ALA A 265 5.07 13.91 -16.02
C ALA A 265 6.40 14.35 -16.65
N THR A 266 7.34 13.42 -16.83
CA THR A 266 8.69 13.77 -17.29
C THR A 266 8.83 13.77 -18.80
N LYS A 267 8.18 12.84 -19.52
CA LYS A 267 8.31 12.73 -20.98
C LYS A 267 7.24 13.50 -21.76
N VAL A 268 6.03 13.68 -21.22
CA VAL A 268 4.93 14.36 -21.91
C VAL A 268 4.76 15.79 -21.42
N LEU A 269 4.69 15.99 -20.10
CA LEU A 269 4.59 17.34 -19.50
C LEU A 269 5.95 18.04 -19.37
N LEU A 270 7.05 17.35 -19.70
CA LEU A 270 8.43 17.85 -19.70
C LEU A 270 8.87 18.45 -18.34
N ILE A 271 8.31 17.93 -17.26
CA ILE A 271 8.73 18.29 -15.90
C ILE A 271 10.10 17.67 -15.65
N ASP A 272 11.04 18.46 -15.14
CA ASP A 272 12.36 17.96 -14.74
C ASP A 272 12.24 16.80 -13.74
N GLU A 273 13.04 15.74 -13.94
CA GLU A 273 12.92 14.52 -13.15
C GLU A 273 13.27 14.74 -11.66
N VAL A 274 14.20 15.64 -11.36
CA VAL A 274 14.55 15.98 -9.97
C VAL A 274 13.43 16.79 -9.33
N LEU A 275 12.85 17.74 -10.07
CA LEU A 275 11.69 18.51 -9.63
C LEU A 275 10.48 17.59 -9.38
N TRP A 276 10.28 16.57 -10.24
CA TRP A 276 9.24 15.57 -10.03
C TRP A 276 9.36 14.85 -8.69
N ALA A 277 10.59 14.50 -8.27
CA ALA A 277 10.81 13.85 -6.98
C ALA A 277 10.35 14.72 -5.78
N PHE A 278 10.51 16.04 -5.87
CA PHE A 278 9.99 16.93 -4.84
C PHE A 278 8.48 17.11 -4.93
N LEU A 279 7.92 17.14 -6.14
CA LEU A 279 6.48 17.26 -6.33
C LEU A 279 5.73 16.04 -5.80
N ILE A 280 6.19 14.82 -6.08
CA ILE A 280 5.50 13.61 -5.63
C ILE A 280 5.45 13.50 -4.09
N ALA A 281 6.37 14.12 -3.37
CA ALA A 281 6.34 14.21 -1.91
C ALA A 281 5.10 14.97 -1.37
N ILE A 282 4.41 15.74 -2.20
CA ILE A 282 3.14 16.40 -1.86
C ILE A 282 2.09 15.38 -1.43
N LEU A 283 2.05 14.19 -2.04
CA LEU A 283 1.07 13.15 -1.73
C LEU A 283 1.15 12.68 -0.26
N PRO A 284 2.27 12.15 0.25
CA PRO A 284 2.37 11.73 1.65
C PRO A 284 2.24 12.91 2.62
N ILE A 285 2.75 14.11 2.27
CA ILE A 285 2.58 15.32 3.09
C ILE A 285 1.10 15.66 3.24
N THR A 286 0.35 15.67 2.14
CA THR A 286 -1.09 15.93 2.16
C THR A 286 -1.82 14.89 3.01
N SER A 287 -1.45 13.62 2.90
CA SER A 287 -2.02 12.53 3.70
C SER A 287 -1.78 12.72 5.20
N ILE A 288 -0.57 13.12 5.60
CA ILE A 288 -0.23 13.38 7.01
C ILE A 288 -1.06 14.56 7.55
N VAL A 289 -1.10 15.67 6.81
CA VAL A 289 -1.83 16.90 7.22
C VAL A 289 -3.32 16.64 7.36
N LEU A 290 -3.90 15.85 6.46
CA LEU A 290 -5.33 15.59 6.40
C LEU A 290 -5.79 14.39 7.23
N ALA A 291 -4.91 13.55 7.73
CA ALA A 291 -5.27 12.33 8.45
C ALA A 291 -6.25 12.61 9.62
N LEU A 292 -5.94 13.56 10.50
CA LEU A 292 -6.76 13.89 11.64
C LEU A 292 -8.05 14.67 11.27
N PRO A 293 -8.00 15.72 10.41
CA PRO A 293 -9.22 16.42 9.98
C PRO A 293 -10.21 15.51 9.26
N VAL A 294 -9.74 14.70 8.30
CA VAL A 294 -10.59 13.79 7.53
C VAL A 294 -11.20 12.73 8.43
N GLY A 295 -10.42 12.12 9.35
CA GLY A 295 -10.95 11.16 10.30
C GLY A 295 -12.12 11.72 11.09
N LYS A 296 -11.96 12.93 11.69
CA LYS A 296 -13.02 13.61 12.45
C LYS A 296 -14.26 13.96 11.60
N ILE A 297 -14.08 14.29 10.33
CA ILE A 297 -15.18 14.60 9.41
C ILE A 297 -15.95 13.31 9.09
N VAL A 298 -15.23 12.23 8.72
CA VAL A 298 -15.84 10.93 8.38
C VAL A 298 -16.62 10.34 9.54
N ASP A 299 -16.18 10.55 10.79
CA ASP A 299 -16.91 10.09 11.98
C ASP A 299 -18.24 10.83 12.20
N LYS A 300 -18.32 12.11 11.77
CA LYS A 300 -19.50 12.97 12.00
C LYS A 300 -20.52 12.89 10.88
N ILE A 301 -20.14 12.59 9.67
CA ILE A 301 -21.03 12.56 8.51
C ILE A 301 -21.30 11.12 8.05
N LYS A 302 -22.26 10.97 7.14
CA LYS A 302 -22.52 9.69 6.46
C LYS A 302 -21.30 9.27 5.66
N ARG A 303 -20.83 8.05 5.83
CA ARG A 303 -19.57 7.52 5.25
C ARG A 303 -19.60 7.40 3.73
N LYS A 304 -20.77 7.25 3.14
CA LYS A 304 -20.99 7.23 1.69
C LYS A 304 -20.64 8.59 1.03
N THR A 305 -20.93 9.71 1.67
CA THR A 305 -20.68 11.05 1.12
C THR A 305 -19.18 11.30 0.86
N PRO A 306 -18.24 11.04 1.79
CA PRO A 306 -16.81 11.18 1.50
C PRO A 306 -16.32 10.22 0.42
N ILE A 307 -16.88 9.01 0.29
CA ILE A 307 -16.54 8.09 -0.81
C ILE A 307 -16.92 8.71 -2.16
N LEU A 308 -18.14 9.24 -2.28
CA LEU A 308 -18.59 9.91 -3.50
C LEU A 308 -17.72 11.13 -3.84
N LEU A 309 -17.40 11.93 -2.82
CA LEU A 309 -16.50 13.08 -2.99
C LEU A 309 -15.11 12.65 -3.44
N SER A 310 -14.55 11.59 -2.86
CA SER A 310 -13.22 11.09 -3.24
C SER A 310 -13.16 10.64 -4.70
N ILE A 311 -14.21 9.97 -5.20
CA ILE A 311 -14.29 9.53 -6.60
C ILE A 311 -14.30 10.74 -7.54
N LEU A 312 -15.06 11.78 -7.23
CA LEU A 312 -15.12 13.01 -8.04
C LEU A 312 -13.80 13.80 -7.99
N VAL A 313 -13.21 13.93 -6.79
CA VAL A 313 -11.93 14.63 -6.61
C VAL A 313 -10.81 13.88 -7.34
N PHE A 314 -10.81 12.54 -7.31
CA PHE A 314 -9.86 11.73 -8.08
C PHE A 314 -9.98 12.02 -9.59
N GLY A 315 -11.18 12.00 -10.15
CA GLY A 315 -11.39 12.30 -11.57
C GLY A 315 -10.93 13.71 -11.95
N LEU A 316 -11.25 14.70 -11.12
CA LEU A 316 -10.81 16.09 -11.31
C LEU A 316 -9.29 16.20 -11.23
N ALA A 317 -8.67 15.54 -10.29
CA ALA A 317 -7.23 15.53 -10.12
C ALA A 317 -6.52 14.96 -11.35
N ILE A 318 -6.97 13.81 -11.85
CA ILE A 318 -6.41 13.22 -13.08
C ILE A 318 -6.63 14.13 -14.31
N TRP A 319 -7.79 14.77 -14.42
CA TRP A 319 -8.06 15.73 -15.49
C TRP A 319 -7.11 16.93 -15.48
N ILE A 320 -6.87 17.50 -14.29
CA ILE A 320 -5.92 18.61 -14.08
C ILE A 320 -4.49 18.14 -14.37
N PHE A 321 -4.13 16.92 -13.98
CA PHE A 321 -2.79 16.36 -14.21
C PHE A 321 -2.46 16.25 -15.70
N VAL A 322 -3.34 15.67 -16.49
CA VAL A 322 -3.10 15.40 -17.92
C VAL A 322 -2.89 16.69 -18.71
N ASN A 323 -3.58 17.76 -18.34
CA ASN A 323 -3.50 19.06 -19.04
C ASN A 323 -2.66 20.10 -18.27
N GLY A 324 -1.83 19.63 -17.30
CA GLY A 324 -1.22 20.49 -16.31
C GLY A 324 0.12 21.08 -16.73
N ASP A 325 0.33 22.36 -16.40
CA ASP A 325 1.62 22.96 -16.16
C ASP A 325 2.10 22.58 -14.73
N LEU A 326 3.27 23.07 -14.34
CA LEU A 326 3.85 22.75 -13.02
C LEU A 326 2.88 23.04 -11.86
N ALA A 327 2.18 24.17 -11.87
CA ALA A 327 1.28 24.56 -10.79
C ALA A 327 0.03 23.65 -10.75
N ARG A 328 -0.52 23.30 -11.92
CA ARG A 328 -1.65 22.38 -12.04
C ARG A 328 -1.28 20.97 -11.62
N VAL A 329 -0.08 20.51 -11.97
CA VAL A 329 0.42 19.22 -11.51
C VAL A 329 0.57 19.20 -9.99
N ALA A 330 1.13 20.23 -9.38
CA ALA A 330 1.20 20.33 -7.92
C ALA A 330 -0.20 20.30 -7.27
N LEU A 331 -1.16 21.06 -7.82
CA LEU A 331 -2.56 21.05 -7.37
C LEU A 331 -3.18 19.65 -7.51
N SER A 332 -2.94 19.00 -8.64
CA SER A 332 -3.42 17.62 -8.89
C SER A 332 -2.91 16.65 -7.83
N LEU A 333 -1.64 16.71 -7.45
CA LEU A 333 -1.04 15.86 -6.42
C LEU A 333 -1.65 16.12 -5.03
N VAL A 334 -1.97 17.38 -4.69
CA VAL A 334 -2.74 17.69 -3.47
C VAL A 334 -4.12 17.04 -3.53
N LEU A 335 -4.85 17.21 -4.64
CA LEU A 335 -6.19 16.64 -4.82
C LEU A 335 -6.16 15.10 -4.78
N LEU A 336 -5.14 14.46 -5.36
CA LEU A 336 -4.94 13.00 -5.27
C LEU A 336 -4.73 12.56 -3.82
N GLY A 337 -3.93 13.29 -3.04
CA GLY A 337 -3.76 13.02 -1.60
C GLY A 337 -5.07 13.16 -0.82
N VAL A 338 -5.87 14.19 -1.11
CA VAL A 338 -7.21 14.37 -0.53
C VAL A 338 -8.13 13.20 -0.88
N ALA A 339 -8.20 12.85 -2.18
CA ALA A 339 -9.04 11.74 -2.66
C ALA A 339 -8.64 10.41 -2.01
N GLN A 340 -7.34 10.13 -1.92
CA GLN A 340 -6.82 8.92 -1.30
C GLN A 340 -7.21 8.83 0.19
N MET A 341 -7.05 9.91 0.95
CA MET A 341 -7.41 9.93 2.38
C MET A 341 -8.91 9.76 2.61
N LEU A 342 -9.75 10.46 1.84
CA LEU A 342 -11.19 10.31 1.90
C LEU A 342 -11.63 8.89 1.57
N MET A 343 -11.08 8.31 0.49
CA MET A 343 -11.42 6.96 0.06
C MET A 343 -11.01 5.93 1.11
N MET A 344 -9.74 5.90 1.52
CA MET A 344 -9.23 4.89 2.44
C MET A 344 -9.97 4.90 3.79
N THR A 345 -10.14 6.07 4.38
CA THR A 345 -10.80 6.21 5.69
C THR A 345 -12.27 5.80 5.61
N SER A 346 -13.00 6.31 4.60
CA SER A 346 -14.45 6.08 4.51
C SER A 346 -14.79 4.69 4.01
N PHE A 347 -14.03 4.15 3.07
CA PHE A 347 -14.21 2.78 2.57
C PHE A 347 -13.99 1.76 3.68
N SER A 348 -12.88 1.83 4.40
CA SER A 348 -12.58 0.91 5.50
C SER A 348 -13.63 0.97 6.60
N ALA A 349 -14.11 2.18 6.92
CA ALA A 349 -15.15 2.37 7.91
C ALA A 349 -16.50 1.78 7.45
N LEU A 350 -16.96 2.10 6.23
CA LEU A 350 -18.22 1.59 5.70
C LEU A 350 -18.18 0.08 5.47
N GLN A 351 -17.06 -0.45 5.00
CA GLN A 351 -16.83 -1.89 4.86
C GLN A 351 -16.95 -2.60 6.22
N THR A 352 -16.38 -2.04 7.27
CA THR A 352 -16.45 -2.59 8.64
C THR A 352 -17.88 -2.58 9.17
N ASP A 353 -18.61 -1.48 8.94
CA ASP A 353 -20.02 -1.34 9.38
C ASP A 353 -20.96 -2.31 8.63
N LEU A 354 -20.65 -2.65 7.38
CA LEU A 354 -21.45 -3.57 6.55
C LEU A 354 -21.04 -5.04 6.74
N THR A 355 -19.95 -5.34 7.47
CA THR A 355 -19.43 -6.70 7.60
C THR A 355 -19.65 -7.25 9.01
N PRO A 356 -20.38 -8.39 9.18
CA PRO A 356 -20.51 -9.05 10.48
C PRO A 356 -19.15 -9.34 11.12
N LYS A 357 -19.04 -9.17 12.45
CA LYS A 357 -17.77 -9.28 13.20
C LYS A 357 -17.02 -10.59 12.91
N GLU A 358 -17.75 -11.72 12.85
CA GLU A 358 -17.18 -13.06 12.64
C GLU A 358 -16.64 -13.27 11.23
N GLN A 359 -17.06 -12.43 10.26
CA GLN A 359 -16.72 -12.58 8.84
C GLN A 359 -15.68 -11.55 8.36
N ARG A 360 -15.32 -10.55 9.19
CA ARG A 360 -14.44 -9.43 8.79
C ARG A 360 -13.10 -9.92 8.20
N GLY A 361 -12.47 -10.92 8.82
CA GLY A 361 -11.21 -11.47 8.32
C GLY A 361 -11.33 -12.10 6.93
N LYS A 362 -12.39 -12.91 6.70
CA LYS A 362 -12.62 -13.57 5.42
C LYS A 362 -13.00 -12.59 4.31
N VAL A 363 -13.83 -11.60 4.64
CA VAL A 363 -14.22 -10.53 3.70
C VAL A 363 -13.01 -9.68 3.31
N ASN A 364 -12.21 -9.24 4.28
CA ASN A 364 -10.99 -8.46 4.01
C ASN A 364 -9.99 -9.26 3.15
N GLY A 365 -9.77 -10.53 3.45
CA GLY A 365 -8.90 -11.40 2.66
C GLY A 365 -9.35 -11.52 1.21
N PHE A 366 -10.65 -11.70 0.99
CA PHE A 366 -11.21 -11.75 -0.36
C PHE A 366 -11.11 -10.41 -1.11
N ILE A 367 -11.44 -9.30 -0.45
CA ILE A 367 -11.32 -7.95 -1.05
C ILE A 367 -9.89 -7.69 -1.48
N ASN A 368 -8.90 -7.98 -0.64
CA ASN A 368 -7.49 -7.80 -0.99
C ASN A 368 -7.08 -8.66 -2.18
N PHE A 369 -7.47 -9.94 -2.17
CA PHE A 369 -7.22 -10.85 -3.30
C PHE A 369 -7.81 -10.32 -4.62
N ALA A 370 -9.08 -9.94 -4.59
CA ALA A 370 -9.77 -9.43 -5.78
C ALA A 370 -9.19 -8.09 -6.24
N ASN A 371 -8.82 -7.21 -5.30
CA ASN A 371 -8.14 -5.96 -5.63
C ASN A 371 -6.83 -6.19 -6.38
N TYR A 372 -6.00 -7.15 -5.94
CA TYR A 372 -4.78 -7.49 -6.66
C TYR A 372 -5.06 -7.99 -8.08
N ILE A 373 -6.08 -8.81 -8.29
CA ILE A 373 -6.47 -9.26 -9.64
C ILE A 373 -6.91 -8.08 -10.52
N VAL A 374 -7.71 -7.17 -9.96
CA VAL A 374 -8.18 -5.97 -10.68
C VAL A 374 -7.00 -5.03 -10.98
N MET A 375 -6.09 -4.82 -10.03
CA MET A 375 -4.89 -4.02 -10.24
C MET A 375 -3.95 -4.63 -11.28
N ALA A 376 -3.83 -5.96 -11.31
CA ALA A 376 -3.08 -6.66 -12.33
C ALA A 376 -3.61 -6.37 -13.73
N ALA A 377 -4.93 -6.49 -13.91
CA ALA A 377 -5.57 -6.18 -15.18
C ALA A 377 -5.44 -4.69 -15.56
N GLY A 378 -5.63 -3.78 -14.59
CA GLY A 378 -5.48 -2.34 -14.80
C GLY A 378 -4.07 -1.96 -15.24
N SER A 379 -3.05 -2.50 -14.59
CA SER A 379 -1.64 -2.25 -14.94
C SER A 379 -1.30 -2.68 -16.36
N LEU A 380 -1.74 -3.89 -16.77
CA LEU A 380 -1.53 -4.39 -18.14
C LEU A 380 -2.25 -3.51 -19.18
N VAL A 381 -3.53 -3.20 -18.95
CA VAL A 381 -4.33 -2.35 -19.85
C VAL A 381 -3.72 -0.95 -19.94
N GLY A 382 -3.27 -0.39 -18.80
CA GLY A 382 -2.59 0.90 -18.77
C GLY A 382 -1.34 0.93 -19.64
N GLY A 383 -0.48 -0.09 -19.55
CA GLY A 383 0.71 -0.20 -20.38
C GLY A 383 0.41 -0.30 -21.88
N TYR A 384 -0.53 -1.16 -22.23
CA TYR A 384 -0.96 -1.32 -23.61
C TYR A 384 -1.53 -0.02 -24.20
N LEU A 385 -2.41 0.66 -23.45
CA LEU A 385 -3.00 1.92 -23.90
C LEU A 385 -1.96 3.03 -24.04
N TYR A 386 -1.01 3.11 -23.11
CA TYR A 386 0.04 4.13 -23.14
C TYR A 386 0.91 4.00 -24.39
N GLU A 387 1.33 2.76 -24.74
CA GLU A 387 2.24 2.48 -25.85
C GLU A 387 1.54 2.51 -27.21
N HIS A 388 0.32 1.92 -27.34
CA HIS A 388 -0.31 1.65 -28.64
C HIS A 388 -1.43 2.61 -29.01
N VAL A 389 -1.99 3.37 -28.04
CA VAL A 389 -3.08 4.31 -28.32
C VAL A 389 -2.59 5.75 -28.18
N ALA A 390 -2.29 6.17 -26.97
CA ALA A 390 -1.71 7.48 -26.68
C ALA A 390 -1.23 7.53 -25.22
N PRO A 391 -0.21 8.35 -24.88
CA PRO A 391 0.24 8.52 -23.49
C PRO A 391 -0.86 8.99 -22.52
N GLN A 392 -1.88 9.70 -23.02
CA GLN A 392 -3.04 10.15 -22.25
C GLN A 392 -4.09 9.05 -22.02
N ALA A 393 -4.12 8.00 -22.84
CA ALA A 393 -5.21 7.03 -22.86
C ALA A 393 -5.44 6.30 -21.51
N PRO A 394 -4.42 5.87 -20.73
CA PRO A 394 -4.63 5.30 -19.42
C PRO A 394 -5.31 6.26 -18.45
N PHE A 395 -4.95 7.54 -18.50
CA PHE A 395 -5.53 8.58 -17.65
C PHE A 395 -6.99 8.87 -18.04
N MET A 396 -7.30 8.89 -19.35
CA MET A 396 -8.68 9.01 -19.82
C MET A 396 -9.52 7.81 -19.41
N LEU A 397 -8.96 6.59 -19.44
CA LEU A 397 -9.61 5.39 -18.90
C LEU A 397 -9.90 5.55 -17.40
N ALA A 398 -8.95 6.06 -16.62
CA ALA A 398 -9.18 6.31 -15.19
C ALA A 398 -10.32 7.31 -14.95
N ILE A 399 -10.40 8.40 -15.75
CA ILE A 399 -11.51 9.35 -15.70
C ILE A 399 -12.82 8.67 -16.11
N ALA A 400 -12.83 7.84 -17.15
CA ALA A 400 -14.00 7.09 -17.57
C ALA A 400 -14.53 6.13 -16.49
N CYS A 401 -13.65 5.57 -15.64
CA CYS A 401 -14.02 4.76 -14.48
C CYS A 401 -14.72 5.55 -13.36
N VAL A 402 -14.58 6.87 -13.32
CA VAL A 402 -15.20 7.72 -12.28
C VAL A 402 -16.73 7.62 -12.32
N LEU A 403 -17.32 7.76 -13.50
CA LEU A 403 -18.79 7.79 -13.64
C LEU A 403 -19.44 6.46 -13.18
N PRO A 404 -19.03 5.28 -13.67
CA PRO A 404 -19.63 4.02 -13.22
C PRO A 404 -19.38 3.76 -11.72
N SER A 405 -18.19 4.05 -11.20
CA SER A 405 -17.90 3.92 -9.76
C SER A 405 -18.77 4.85 -8.93
N PHE A 406 -18.93 6.11 -9.34
CA PHE A 406 -19.80 7.08 -8.68
C PHE A 406 -21.26 6.65 -8.69
N LEU A 407 -21.81 6.25 -9.84
CA LEU A 407 -23.20 5.83 -9.97
C LEU A 407 -23.49 4.54 -9.18
N LEU A 408 -22.60 3.54 -9.22
CA LEU A 408 -22.72 2.33 -8.40
C LEU A 408 -22.81 2.69 -6.91
N THR A 409 -21.91 3.56 -6.44
CA THR A 409 -21.94 4.01 -5.04
C THR A 409 -23.21 4.82 -4.74
N LEU A 410 -23.55 5.77 -5.60
CA LEU A 410 -24.67 6.68 -5.35
C LEU A 410 -26.02 5.95 -5.30
N ILE A 411 -26.25 5.04 -6.23
CA ILE A 411 -27.58 4.41 -6.42
C ILE A 411 -27.72 3.16 -5.56
N LEU A 412 -26.70 2.29 -5.53
CA LEU A 412 -26.85 0.94 -5.01
C LEU A 412 -26.31 0.74 -3.60
N VAL A 413 -25.33 1.56 -3.16
CA VAL A 413 -24.79 1.44 -1.81
C VAL A 413 -25.71 2.15 -0.82
N LYS A 414 -26.19 1.40 0.16
CA LYS A 414 -27.01 1.92 1.29
C LYS A 414 -26.21 1.78 2.57
N GLU A 415 -26.18 2.82 3.38
CA GLU A 415 -25.59 2.78 4.71
C GLU A 415 -26.50 2.04 5.70
N PRO A 416 -25.95 1.30 6.66
CA PRO A 416 -26.74 0.67 7.70
C PRO A 416 -27.37 1.75 8.60
N GLU A 417 -28.63 1.53 9.00
CA GLU A 417 -29.36 2.45 9.90
C GLU A 417 -28.77 2.47 11.32
N LYS A 418 -28.20 1.36 11.75
CA LYS A 418 -27.46 1.24 13.03
C LYS A 418 -26.03 0.83 12.75
N ARG A 419 -25.08 1.53 13.37
CA ARG A 419 -23.67 1.10 13.37
C ARG A 419 -23.56 -0.14 14.26
N GLU A 420 -22.91 -1.21 13.78
CA GLU A 420 -22.55 -2.32 14.66
C GLU A 420 -21.40 -1.84 15.58
N GLU A 421 -21.68 -1.71 16.87
CA GLU A 421 -20.73 -1.37 17.92
C GLU A 421 -19.69 -2.47 18.17
#